data_f6bc703c328ba05a3129dbc81673c39f
#
_entry.id   f6bc703c328ba05a3129dbc81673c39f
#
_cell.length_a   1.000
_cell.length_b   1.000
_cell.length_c   1.000
_cell.angle_alpha   90.00
_cell.angle_beta   90.00
_cell.angle_gamma   90.00
#
_symmetry.space_group_name_H-M   'P 1'
#
loop_
_entity.id
_entity.type
_entity.pdbx_description
1 polymer ?
#
loop_
_entity_poly.entity_id
_entity_poly.type
_entity_poly.pdbx_seq_one_letter_code
_entity_poly.pdbx_strand_id
1 'polypeptide(L)'
;FEAGPLTEETVHAFERAYPKIKVSQLRGRGNDLGPRIVAERRAGKYLVDLFAGGKGTALTTLYVGKFLDPIKPLLLLPEVLDETKWWRRELKYVDPENKYIFAYIGNAGGVEINYNATLVNPKEFTSYWDLTQPKWKGKIAATDPRTRGMDNPVLFFYYHAKLGPDFIRKLYGDME
;
A
#
# COMPACT_ATOMS: atom_id res chain seq x y z
N PHE A 1 -8.01 6.89 3.00
CA PHE A 1 -6.67 7.22 2.55
C PHE A 1 -5.70 6.91 3.67
N GLU A 2 -4.88 5.95 3.48
CA GLU A 2 -3.61 5.92 4.17
C GLU A 2 -2.94 7.25 3.91
N ALA A 3 -2.30 7.82 4.93
CA ALA A 3 -1.59 9.06 4.84
C ALA A 3 -0.54 8.96 3.71
N GLY A 4 -0.99 9.19 2.51
CA GLY A 4 -0.18 9.16 1.31
C GLY A 4 0.20 10.57 0.93
N PRO A 5 0.99 10.69 -0.08
CA PRO A 5 1.66 11.91 -0.50
C PRO A 5 0.75 12.99 -1.09
N LEU A 6 -0.52 12.67 -1.36
CA LEU A 6 -1.51 13.67 -1.74
C LEU A 6 -2.19 14.24 -0.47
N THR A 7 -1.40 14.86 0.39
CA THR A 7 -1.93 15.64 1.51
C THR A 7 -2.64 16.89 0.99
N GLU A 8 -3.46 17.53 1.82
CA GLU A 8 -4.08 18.82 1.48
C GLU A 8 -3.03 19.87 1.11
N GLU A 9 -1.92 19.89 1.83
CA GLU A 9 -0.82 20.79 1.57
C GLU A 9 -0.22 20.56 0.16
N THR A 10 -0.03 19.32 -0.25
CA THR A 10 0.45 18.96 -1.59
C THR A 10 -0.52 19.42 -2.67
N VAL A 11 -1.82 19.21 -2.46
CA VAL A 11 -2.86 19.69 -3.39
C VAL A 11 -2.87 21.21 -3.49
N HIS A 12 -2.84 21.90 -2.36
CA HIS A 12 -2.78 23.36 -2.36
C HIS A 12 -1.49 23.89 -3.01
N ALA A 13 -0.36 23.23 -2.81
CA ALA A 13 0.89 23.60 -3.48
C ALA A 13 0.77 23.43 -5.00
N PHE A 14 0.17 22.33 -5.45
CA PHE A 14 -0.09 22.09 -6.86
C PHE A 14 -1.04 23.13 -7.46
N GLU A 15 -2.17 23.42 -6.81
CA GLU A 15 -3.13 24.45 -7.28
C GLU A 15 -2.53 25.86 -7.32
N ARG A 16 -1.60 26.18 -6.41
CA ARG A 16 -0.85 27.44 -6.47
C ARG A 16 0.06 27.51 -7.69
N ALA A 17 0.73 26.40 -7.99
CA ALA A 17 1.61 26.31 -9.17
C ALA A 17 0.83 26.29 -10.49
N TYR A 18 -0.37 25.72 -10.47
CA TYR A 18 -1.24 25.55 -11.64
C TYR A 18 -2.66 26.09 -11.36
N PRO A 19 -2.86 27.41 -11.28
CA PRO A 19 -4.09 28.03 -10.77
C PRO A 19 -5.34 27.77 -11.62
N LYS A 20 -5.15 27.32 -12.86
CA LYS A 20 -6.26 26.93 -13.76
C LYS A 20 -6.75 25.49 -13.52
N ILE A 21 -6.05 24.70 -12.71
CA ILE A 21 -6.42 23.33 -12.38
C ILE A 21 -6.97 23.31 -10.96
N LYS A 22 -8.13 22.67 -10.79
CA LYS A 22 -8.73 22.41 -9.48
C LYS A 22 -8.70 20.91 -9.21
N VAL A 23 -8.21 20.54 -8.05
CA VAL A 23 -8.10 19.14 -7.64
C VAL A 23 -9.26 18.76 -6.73
N SER A 24 -10.09 17.84 -7.20
CA SER A 24 -11.11 17.21 -6.37
C SER A 24 -10.58 15.87 -5.84
N GLN A 25 -10.52 15.72 -4.52
CA GLN A 25 -10.04 14.49 -3.90
C GLN A 25 -11.18 13.64 -3.35
N LEU A 26 -11.20 12.39 -3.73
CA LEU A 26 -11.95 11.36 -3.03
C LEU A 26 -11.00 10.53 -2.19
N ARG A 27 -11.18 10.54 -0.88
CA ARG A 27 -10.34 9.81 0.07
C ARG A 27 -11.05 8.54 0.54
N GLY A 28 -10.29 7.44 0.65
CA GLY A 28 -10.80 6.17 1.12
C GLY A 28 -9.71 5.10 1.09
N ARG A 29 -10.02 3.93 1.62
CA ARG A 29 -9.12 2.77 1.51
C ARG A 29 -9.12 2.24 0.09
N GLY A 30 -8.01 1.67 -0.35
CA GLY A 30 -7.90 1.06 -1.68
C GLY A 30 -8.98 0.00 -1.95
N ASN A 31 -9.34 -0.77 -0.92
CA ASN A 31 -10.41 -1.78 -0.99
C ASN A 31 -11.81 -1.19 -1.25
N ASP A 32 -12.03 0.07 -0.93
CA ASP A 32 -13.30 0.77 -1.17
C ASP A 32 -13.25 1.53 -2.51
N LEU A 33 -12.12 2.20 -2.77
CA LEU A 33 -11.94 3.01 -3.98
C LEU A 33 -11.77 2.16 -5.25
N GLY A 34 -11.07 1.04 -5.17
CA GLY A 34 -10.84 0.17 -6.33
C GLY A 34 -12.14 -0.35 -6.95
N PRO A 35 -13.03 -1.00 -6.20
CA PRO A 35 -14.33 -1.44 -6.71
C PRO A 35 -15.21 -0.30 -7.23
N ARG A 36 -15.14 0.87 -6.61
CA ARG A 36 -15.86 2.06 -7.08
C ARG A 36 -15.39 2.50 -8.45
N ILE A 37 -14.07 2.64 -8.66
CA ILE A 37 -13.48 2.99 -9.97
C ILE A 37 -13.90 1.96 -11.03
N VAL A 38 -13.86 0.67 -10.68
CA VAL A 38 -14.29 -0.41 -11.58
C VAL A 38 -15.77 -0.26 -11.97
N ALA A 39 -16.65 0.02 -11.01
CA ALA A 39 -18.07 0.21 -11.25
C ALA A 39 -18.34 1.45 -12.13
N GLU A 40 -17.68 2.57 -11.85
CA GLU A 40 -17.77 3.80 -12.63
C GLU A 40 -17.33 3.57 -14.08
N ARG A 41 -16.18 2.94 -14.29
CA ARG A 41 -15.64 2.63 -15.63
C ARG A 41 -16.54 1.66 -16.42
N ARG A 42 -17.08 0.64 -15.76
CA ARG A 42 -18.05 -0.29 -16.39
C ARG A 42 -19.36 0.39 -16.79
N ALA A 43 -19.75 1.45 -16.07
CA ALA A 43 -20.90 2.28 -16.41
C ALA A 43 -20.58 3.38 -17.45
N GLY A 44 -19.38 3.36 -18.05
CA GLY A 44 -18.92 4.37 -19.01
C GLY A 44 -18.59 5.72 -18.39
N LYS A 45 -18.42 5.79 -17.06
CA LYS A 45 -18.11 7.01 -16.32
C LYS A 45 -16.61 7.06 -16.01
N TYR A 46 -15.94 8.08 -16.53
CA TYR A 46 -14.51 8.32 -16.35
C TYR A 46 -14.31 9.49 -15.39
N LEU A 47 -14.59 9.28 -14.09
CA LEU A 47 -14.60 10.33 -13.08
C LEU A 47 -13.27 10.49 -12.34
N VAL A 48 -12.37 9.55 -12.50
CA VAL A 48 -11.07 9.52 -11.81
C VAL A 48 -9.96 9.66 -12.84
N ASP A 49 -9.20 10.77 -12.75
CA ASP A 49 -8.04 11.01 -13.59
C ASP A 49 -6.80 10.31 -13.04
N LEU A 50 -6.62 10.28 -11.71
CA LEU A 50 -5.46 9.71 -11.05
C LEU A 50 -5.85 8.91 -9.82
N PHE A 51 -5.37 7.68 -9.74
CA PHE A 51 -5.40 6.89 -8.51
C PHE A 51 -4.02 6.91 -7.83
N ALA A 52 -3.95 7.53 -6.64
CA ALA A 52 -2.77 7.51 -5.79
C ALA A 52 -3.07 6.65 -4.55
N GLY A 53 -2.47 5.49 -4.46
CA GLY A 53 -2.81 4.56 -3.38
C GLY A 53 -1.88 3.35 -3.33
N GLY A 54 -2.25 2.38 -2.51
CA GLY A 54 -1.46 1.17 -2.30
C GLY A 54 -1.33 0.31 -3.57
N LYS A 55 -0.13 -0.21 -3.78
CA LYS A 55 0.19 -1.06 -4.94
C LYS A 55 -0.72 -2.30 -5.05
N GLY A 56 -1.25 -2.80 -3.93
CA GLY A 56 -2.16 -3.94 -3.92
C GLY A 56 -3.39 -3.69 -4.79
N THR A 57 -4.17 -2.65 -4.49
CA THR A 57 -5.37 -2.29 -5.27
C THR A 57 -5.01 -1.96 -6.72
N ALA A 58 -3.94 -1.20 -6.93
CA ALA A 58 -3.48 -0.84 -8.27
C ALA A 58 -3.19 -2.09 -9.13
N LEU A 59 -2.44 -3.06 -8.59
CA LEU A 59 -2.07 -4.30 -9.30
C LEU A 59 -3.23 -5.28 -9.41
N THR A 60 -3.85 -5.65 -8.28
CA THR A 60 -4.77 -6.80 -8.25
C THR A 60 -6.18 -6.46 -8.71
N THR A 61 -6.53 -5.18 -8.75
CA THR A 61 -7.87 -4.73 -9.14
C THR A 61 -7.83 -3.90 -10.43
N LEU A 62 -7.07 -2.80 -10.42
CA LEU A 62 -7.13 -1.86 -11.55
C LEU A 62 -6.33 -2.35 -12.75
N TYR A 63 -5.10 -2.83 -12.56
CA TYR A 63 -4.26 -3.33 -13.65
C TYR A 63 -4.81 -4.62 -14.25
N VAL A 64 -5.12 -5.61 -13.43
CA VAL A 64 -5.70 -6.89 -13.90
C VAL A 64 -7.03 -6.67 -14.62
N GLY A 65 -7.84 -5.73 -14.14
CA GLY A 65 -9.10 -5.34 -14.76
C GLY A 65 -8.97 -4.48 -16.02
N LYS A 66 -7.74 -4.07 -16.40
CA LYS A 66 -7.45 -3.18 -17.53
C LYS A 66 -8.14 -1.81 -17.41
N PHE A 67 -8.18 -1.27 -16.19
CA PHE A 67 -8.79 0.03 -15.89
C PHE A 67 -7.76 1.17 -15.80
N LEU A 68 -6.50 0.90 -16.10
CA LEU A 68 -5.41 1.88 -16.10
C LEU A 68 -4.96 2.19 -17.53
N ASP A 69 -4.71 3.46 -17.78
CA ASP A 69 -4.01 3.92 -18.96
C ASP A 69 -2.50 4.05 -18.65
N PRO A 70 -1.60 3.98 -19.65
CA PRO A 70 -0.17 4.11 -19.42
C PRO A 70 0.19 5.48 -18.84
N ILE A 71 0.82 5.49 -17.66
CA ILE A 71 1.28 6.73 -17.01
C ILE A 71 2.63 7.21 -17.53
N LYS A 72 3.47 6.30 -18.03
CA LYS A 72 4.83 6.63 -18.45
C LYS A 72 4.91 7.78 -19.46
N PRO A 73 4.06 7.85 -20.49
CA PRO A 73 4.07 8.97 -21.43
C PRO A 73 3.62 10.30 -20.84
N LEU A 74 2.98 10.27 -19.65
CA LEU A 74 2.47 11.47 -18.96
C LEU A 74 3.48 12.05 -17.96
N LEU A 75 4.60 11.40 -17.73
CA LEU A 75 5.69 11.91 -16.90
C LEU A 75 6.53 12.84 -17.75
N LEU A 76 6.21 14.14 -17.75
CA LEU A 76 6.78 15.13 -18.67
C LEU A 76 7.87 16.00 -18.05
N LEU A 77 7.94 16.09 -16.73
CA LEU A 77 8.87 16.98 -16.04
C LEU A 77 10.28 16.40 -16.09
N PRO A 78 11.29 17.17 -16.54
CA PRO A 78 12.67 16.69 -16.63
C PRO A 78 13.22 16.19 -15.30
N GLU A 79 12.87 16.83 -14.20
CA GLU A 79 13.27 16.44 -12.85
C GLU A 79 12.65 15.11 -12.39
N VAL A 80 11.49 14.74 -12.95
CA VAL A 80 10.86 13.43 -12.71
C VAL A 80 11.53 12.35 -13.55
N LEU A 81 11.94 12.68 -14.77
CA LEU A 81 12.61 11.76 -15.69
C LEU A 81 14.08 11.55 -15.37
N ASP A 82 14.67 12.42 -14.56
CA ASP A 82 16.06 12.30 -14.12
C ASP A 82 16.21 11.18 -13.08
N GLU A 83 16.54 9.99 -13.53
CA GLU A 83 16.71 8.81 -12.69
C GLU A 83 17.76 8.99 -11.59
N THR A 84 18.71 9.93 -11.75
CA THR A 84 19.72 10.18 -10.72
C THR A 84 19.15 10.74 -9.43
N LYS A 85 17.96 11.34 -9.49
CA LYS A 85 17.24 11.92 -8.34
C LYS A 85 16.37 10.90 -7.59
N TRP A 86 16.19 9.72 -8.15
CA TRP A 86 15.37 8.67 -7.54
C TRP A 86 16.20 7.69 -6.71
N TRP A 87 15.54 7.05 -5.76
CA TRP A 87 16.16 6.00 -4.97
C TRP A 87 16.65 4.87 -5.86
N ARG A 88 17.90 4.43 -5.67
CA ARG A 88 18.62 3.48 -6.53
C ARG A 88 18.81 3.95 -7.98
N ARG A 89 18.59 5.23 -8.26
CA ARG A 89 18.69 5.81 -9.61
C ARG A 89 17.81 5.10 -10.63
N GLU A 90 16.58 4.84 -10.24
CA GLU A 90 15.62 4.09 -11.04
C GLU A 90 14.22 4.68 -10.92
N LEU A 91 13.56 4.93 -12.05
CA LEU A 91 12.12 5.18 -12.13
C LEU A 91 11.39 3.84 -11.96
N LYS A 92 10.88 3.60 -10.77
CA LYS A 92 10.30 2.32 -10.42
C LYS A 92 8.84 2.20 -10.82
N TYR A 93 8.56 1.17 -11.60
CA TYR A 93 7.21 0.71 -11.88
C TYR A 93 6.94 -0.60 -11.15
N VAL A 94 5.67 -0.85 -10.80
CA VAL A 94 5.28 -2.08 -10.10
C VAL A 94 4.47 -3.04 -10.94
N ASP A 95 4.00 -2.61 -12.10
CA ASP A 95 3.35 -3.49 -13.09
C ASP A 95 4.40 -4.22 -13.96
N PRO A 96 4.09 -5.44 -14.45
CA PRO A 96 5.03 -6.24 -15.26
C PRO A 96 5.49 -5.57 -16.56
N GLU A 97 4.69 -4.67 -17.11
CA GLU A 97 4.99 -3.95 -18.33
C GLU A 97 5.80 -2.65 -18.12
N ASN A 98 6.00 -2.23 -16.88
CA ASN A 98 6.65 -0.97 -16.50
C ASN A 98 6.04 0.28 -17.17
N LYS A 99 4.72 0.37 -17.19
CA LYS A 99 3.99 1.42 -17.93
C LYS A 99 2.88 2.11 -17.14
N TYR A 100 2.20 1.38 -16.26
CA TYR A 100 0.89 1.78 -15.74
C TYR A 100 0.93 2.26 -14.30
N ILE A 101 1.84 1.72 -13.47
CA ILE A 101 1.85 1.98 -12.04
C ILE A 101 3.23 2.46 -11.63
N PHE A 102 3.37 3.78 -11.52
CA PHE A 102 4.61 4.40 -11.09
C PHE A 102 4.68 4.43 -9.55
N ALA A 103 5.75 3.87 -9.00
CA ALA A 103 6.02 3.84 -7.57
C ALA A 103 6.88 5.04 -7.18
N TYR A 104 6.26 6.17 -6.86
CA TYR A 104 6.97 7.40 -6.49
C TYR A 104 7.34 7.49 -5.01
N ILE A 105 6.77 6.63 -4.17
CA ILE A 105 7.17 6.43 -2.78
C ILE A 105 7.43 4.95 -2.54
N GLY A 106 8.56 4.65 -1.97
CA GLY A 106 8.86 3.34 -1.41
C GLY A 106 9.02 3.46 0.10
N ASN A 107 8.36 2.60 0.84
CA ASN A 107 8.82 2.26 2.17
C ASN A 107 9.67 0.98 2.07
N ALA A 108 10.73 0.94 2.83
CA ALA A 108 11.56 -0.26 2.94
C ALA A 108 10.89 -1.32 3.86
N GLY A 109 9.60 -1.16 4.16
CA GLY A 109 8.87 -1.99 5.09
C GLY A 109 8.76 -3.43 4.60
N GLY A 110 9.24 -4.34 5.43
CA GLY A 110 8.84 -5.73 5.43
C GLY A 110 7.58 -5.92 6.29
N VAL A 111 7.42 -7.09 6.86
CA VAL A 111 6.42 -7.31 7.91
C VAL A 111 6.97 -6.74 9.20
N GLU A 112 6.60 -5.51 9.51
CA GLU A 112 7.05 -4.81 10.70
C GLU A 112 6.09 -5.06 11.86
N ILE A 113 6.67 -5.27 13.05
CA ILE A 113 5.91 -5.34 14.29
C ILE A 113 6.10 -4.02 15.01
N ASN A 114 5.04 -3.24 15.12
CA ASN A 114 5.02 -2.03 15.92
C ASN A 114 4.57 -2.38 17.34
N TYR A 115 5.22 -1.82 18.35
CA TYR A 115 4.87 -2.06 19.73
C TYR A 115 4.87 -0.76 20.52
N ASN A 116 4.09 -0.74 21.60
CA ASN A 116 4.10 0.38 22.55
C ASN A 116 5.34 0.24 23.46
N ALA A 117 6.33 1.10 23.26
CA ALA A 117 7.61 1.07 23.98
C ALA A 117 7.48 1.35 25.50
N THR A 118 6.33 1.86 25.98
CA THR A 118 6.07 2.05 27.40
C THR A 118 5.52 0.79 28.09
N LEU A 119 5.00 -0.16 27.31
CA LEU A 119 4.36 -1.38 27.80
C LEU A 119 5.14 -2.65 27.47
N VAL A 120 6.00 -2.59 26.46
CA VAL A 120 6.65 -3.76 25.90
C VAL A 120 8.16 -3.55 25.85
N ASN A 121 8.89 -4.47 26.44
CA ASN A 121 10.35 -4.49 26.34
C ASN A 121 10.75 -5.23 25.03
N PRO A 122 11.40 -4.56 24.06
CA PRO A 122 11.79 -5.18 22.79
C PRO A 122 12.75 -6.36 22.94
N LYS A 123 13.50 -6.45 24.03
CA LYS A 123 14.40 -7.56 24.33
C LYS A 123 13.67 -8.90 24.57
N GLU A 124 12.34 -8.84 24.76
CA GLU A 124 11.52 -10.05 24.90
C GLU A 124 11.20 -10.72 23.57
N PHE A 125 11.53 -10.05 22.45
CA PHE A 125 11.29 -10.58 21.10
C PHE A 125 12.61 -10.92 20.44
N THR A 126 12.84 -12.21 20.25
CA THR A 126 13.99 -12.75 19.51
C THR A 126 13.53 -13.37 18.19
N SER A 127 12.28 -13.70 18.09
CA SER A 127 11.66 -14.25 16.88
C SER A 127 10.17 -13.91 16.79
N TYR A 128 9.58 -14.10 15.62
CA TYR A 128 8.12 -13.96 15.45
C TYR A 128 7.33 -14.93 16.34
N TRP A 129 7.87 -16.10 16.67
CA TRP A 129 7.23 -17.05 17.56
C TRP A 129 6.96 -16.51 18.97
N ASP A 130 7.71 -15.53 19.41
CA ASP A 130 7.50 -14.89 20.71
C ASP A 130 6.15 -14.19 20.81
N LEU A 131 5.55 -13.79 19.68
CA LEU A 131 4.19 -13.24 19.63
C LEU A 131 3.12 -14.27 19.99
N THR A 132 3.40 -15.54 19.88
CA THR A 132 2.44 -16.61 20.20
C THR A 132 2.49 -17.07 21.64
N GLN A 133 3.24 -16.37 22.51
CA GLN A 133 3.27 -16.66 23.95
C GLN A 133 1.96 -16.23 24.61
N PRO A 134 1.42 -17.00 25.56
CA PRO A 134 0.13 -16.73 26.20
C PRO A 134 -0.02 -15.34 26.81
N LYS A 135 1.09 -14.72 27.26
CA LYS A 135 1.10 -13.38 27.82
C LYS A 135 0.63 -12.29 26.86
N TRP A 136 0.65 -12.55 25.54
CA TRP A 136 0.24 -11.63 24.50
C TRP A 136 -1.18 -11.83 24.03
N LYS A 137 -1.88 -12.86 24.52
CA LYS A 137 -3.27 -13.11 24.15
C LYS A 137 -4.15 -11.89 24.44
N GLY A 138 -4.93 -11.50 23.42
CA GLY A 138 -5.77 -10.31 23.49
C GLY A 138 -5.02 -8.96 23.50
N LYS A 139 -3.69 -8.96 23.28
CA LYS A 139 -2.87 -7.73 23.26
C LYS A 139 -2.24 -7.44 21.91
N ILE A 140 -2.52 -8.24 20.91
CA ILE A 140 -2.01 -8.08 19.55
C ILE A 140 -3.12 -7.52 18.68
N ALA A 141 -2.87 -6.35 18.06
CA ALA A 141 -3.72 -5.83 17.00
C ALA A 141 -3.15 -6.28 15.66
N ALA A 142 -3.93 -6.98 14.89
CA ALA A 142 -3.55 -7.46 13.56
C ALA A 142 -4.65 -7.19 12.54
N THR A 143 -4.28 -7.09 11.28
CA THR A 143 -5.25 -7.03 10.19
C THR A 143 -5.93 -8.40 10.04
N ASP A 144 -7.25 -8.41 9.88
CA ASP A 144 -7.99 -9.65 9.61
C ASP A 144 -7.40 -10.35 8.38
N PRO A 145 -6.94 -11.61 8.51
CA PRO A 145 -6.28 -12.35 7.43
C PRO A 145 -7.15 -12.57 6.19
N ARG A 146 -8.46 -12.39 6.32
CA ARG A 146 -9.43 -12.49 5.20
C ARG A 146 -9.52 -11.22 4.38
N THR A 147 -9.05 -10.08 4.91
CA THR A 147 -9.07 -8.83 4.17
C THR A 147 -7.98 -8.83 3.10
N ARG A 148 -8.34 -8.36 1.91
CA ARG A 148 -7.35 -8.15 0.84
C ARG A 148 -6.60 -6.85 1.10
N GLY A 149 -5.31 -6.87 0.86
CA GLY A 149 -4.46 -5.69 0.99
C GLY A 149 -3.01 -6.10 1.23
N MET A 150 -2.10 -5.15 1.03
CA MET A 150 -0.67 -5.41 1.25
C MET A 150 -0.26 -5.41 2.71
N ASP A 151 -1.12 -4.89 3.58
CA ASP A 151 -0.87 -4.86 5.01
C ASP A 151 -1.23 -6.17 5.70
N ASN A 152 -1.61 -7.18 4.90
CA ASN A 152 -1.88 -8.50 5.42
C ASN A 152 -0.61 -9.37 5.32
N PRO A 153 0.08 -9.64 6.45
CA PRO A 153 1.34 -10.37 6.47
C PRO A 153 1.18 -11.88 6.31
N VAL A 154 -0.05 -12.39 6.14
CA VAL A 154 -0.33 -13.83 6.14
C VAL A 154 0.47 -14.56 5.07
N LEU A 155 0.56 -14.02 3.85
CA LEU A 155 1.35 -14.66 2.78
C LEU A 155 2.84 -14.67 3.11
N PHE A 156 3.35 -13.60 3.71
CA PHE A 156 4.75 -13.58 4.17
C PHE A 156 4.99 -14.68 5.20
N PHE A 157 4.15 -14.77 6.22
CA PHE A 157 4.29 -15.79 7.26
C PHE A 157 4.12 -17.20 6.69
N TYR A 158 3.18 -17.39 5.75
CA TYR A 158 2.91 -18.69 5.15
C TYR A 158 4.12 -19.25 4.39
N TYR A 159 4.77 -18.41 3.59
CA TYR A 159 5.92 -18.82 2.77
C TYR A 159 7.27 -18.68 3.48
N HIS A 160 7.30 -18.13 4.67
CA HIS A 160 8.54 -17.97 5.42
C HIS A 160 9.05 -19.32 5.95
N ALA A 161 10.30 -19.67 5.65
CA ALA A 161 10.87 -21.00 5.92
C ALA A 161 10.81 -21.46 7.39
N LYS A 162 10.75 -20.52 8.34
CA LYS A 162 10.74 -20.80 9.80
C LYS A 162 9.38 -20.59 10.46
N LEU A 163 8.36 -20.16 9.74
CA LEU A 163 7.04 -19.83 10.30
C LEU A 163 5.97 -20.77 9.75
N GLY A 164 5.56 -20.59 8.52
CA GLY A 164 4.61 -21.45 7.84
C GLY A 164 3.17 -21.39 8.38
N PRO A 165 2.33 -22.35 7.97
CA PRO A 165 0.92 -22.39 8.34
C PRO A 165 0.69 -22.61 9.85
N ASP A 166 1.60 -23.27 10.56
CA ASP A 166 1.45 -23.49 12.00
C ASP A 166 1.58 -22.21 12.80
N PHE A 167 2.49 -21.32 12.40
CA PHE A 167 2.59 -20.01 13.01
C PHE A 167 1.31 -19.20 12.80
N ILE A 168 0.76 -19.22 11.59
CA ILE A 168 -0.49 -18.51 11.26
C ILE A 168 -1.65 -19.03 12.11
N ARG A 169 -1.80 -20.36 12.19
CA ARG A 169 -2.85 -20.98 12.98
C ARG A 169 -2.75 -20.57 14.45
N LYS A 170 -1.54 -20.56 14.98
CA LYS A 170 -1.30 -20.20 16.37
C LYS A 170 -1.53 -18.71 16.62
N LEU A 171 -1.05 -17.85 15.72
CA LEU A 171 -1.17 -16.37 15.86
C LEU A 171 -2.63 -15.92 15.74
N TYR A 172 -3.37 -16.42 14.77
CA TYR A 172 -4.73 -15.97 14.49
C TYR A 172 -5.82 -16.87 15.11
N GLY A 173 -5.50 -18.06 15.57
CA GLY A 173 -6.45 -18.96 16.21
C GLY A 173 -6.37 -18.95 17.73
N ASP A 174 -5.16 -18.99 18.27
CA ASP A 174 -4.96 -19.16 19.72
C ASP A 174 -4.80 -17.82 20.44
N MET A 175 -4.44 -16.74 19.73
CA MET A 175 -4.09 -15.44 20.33
C MET A 175 -5.23 -14.42 20.30
N GLU A 176 -6.36 -14.73 19.69
CA GLU A 176 -7.60 -13.95 19.79
C GLU A 176 -8.19 -13.93 21.21
#